data_a568c2c9b71f9fbb0e1826f06faf892e
#
_entry.id   a568c2c9b71f9fbb0e1826f06faf892e
#
_cell.length_a   1.000
_cell.length_b   1.000
_cell.length_c   1.000
_cell.angle_alpha   90.00
_cell.angle_beta   90.00
_cell.angle_gamma   90.00
#
_symmetry.space_group_name_H-M   'P 1'
#
loop_
_entity.id
_entity.type
_entity.pdbx_description
1 polymer ?
#
loop_
_entity_poly.entity_id
_entity_poly.type
_entity_poly.pdbx_seq_one_letter_code
_entity_poly.pdbx_strand_id
1 'polypeptide(L)'
;MCTVSQLQIISDCISKEYRRVYGADIADMYLFGSYARNEETDQSDIDYAAIVHGERPELQERLKKVWNAAADIGLQYDVVVSPTVIPYDEFQKYKEILPYYRNISIEGKHIG
;
A
#
# COMPACT_ATOMS: atom_id res chain seq x y z
N MET A 1 6.32 12.20 -12.75
CA MET A 1 6.87 11.61 -11.50
C MET A 1 6.65 12.58 -10.36
N CYS A 2 6.23 12.10 -9.20
CA CYS A 2 5.97 13.00 -8.08
C CYS A 2 7.25 13.34 -7.32
N THR A 3 7.24 14.50 -6.66
CA THR A 3 8.34 14.93 -5.80
C THR A 3 8.31 14.14 -4.47
N VAL A 4 9.39 14.25 -3.69
CA VAL A 4 9.44 13.65 -2.35
C VAL A 4 8.31 14.19 -1.47
N SER A 5 8.06 15.50 -1.54
CA SER A 5 6.96 16.13 -0.78
C SER A 5 5.59 15.62 -1.20
N GLN A 6 5.36 15.46 -2.50
CA GLN A 6 4.10 14.90 -3.03
C GLN A 6 3.93 13.45 -2.61
N LEU A 7 5.00 12.65 -2.65
CA LEU A 7 4.96 11.26 -2.22
C LEU A 7 4.56 11.15 -0.75
N GLN A 8 5.08 12.03 0.10
CA GLN A 8 4.70 12.05 1.51
C GLN A 8 3.22 12.38 1.69
N ILE A 9 2.70 13.36 0.96
CA ILE A 9 1.28 13.73 1.01
C ILE A 9 0.42 12.56 0.54
N ILE A 10 0.79 11.92 -0.56
CA ILE A 10 0.06 10.77 -1.10
C ILE A 10 0.06 9.62 -0.09
N SER A 11 1.21 9.32 0.51
CA SER A 11 1.34 8.27 1.51
C SER A 11 0.47 8.55 2.74
N ASP A 12 0.42 9.80 3.20
CA ASP A 12 -0.44 10.18 4.31
C ASP A 12 -1.93 10.02 3.97
N CYS A 13 -2.31 10.39 2.77
CA CYS A 13 -3.70 10.23 2.30
C CYS A 13 -4.10 8.75 2.23
N ILE A 14 -3.24 7.91 1.66
CA ILE A 14 -3.50 6.46 1.57
C ILE A 14 -3.56 5.83 2.95
N SER A 15 -2.66 6.21 3.84
CA SER A 15 -2.65 5.74 5.22
C SER A 15 -3.98 6.04 5.92
N LYS A 16 -4.50 7.27 5.76
CA LYS A 16 -5.80 7.65 6.31
C LYS A 16 -6.95 6.83 5.74
N GLU A 17 -6.92 6.56 4.43
CA GLU A 17 -7.95 5.75 3.79
C GLU A 17 -7.92 4.31 4.27
N TYR A 18 -6.73 3.71 4.41
CA TYR A 18 -6.61 2.38 4.99
C TYR A 18 -7.20 2.33 6.40
N ARG A 19 -6.87 3.32 7.23
CA ARG A 19 -7.38 3.38 8.61
C ARG A 19 -8.89 3.57 8.64
N ARG A 20 -9.43 4.37 7.74
CA ARG A 20 -10.87 4.58 7.66
C ARG A 20 -11.61 3.29 7.29
N VAL A 21 -11.03 2.49 6.39
CA VAL A 21 -11.65 1.27 5.88
C VAL A 21 -11.45 0.08 6.81
N TYR A 22 -10.25 -0.10 7.37
CA TYR A 22 -9.89 -1.29 8.13
C TYR A 22 -9.76 -1.05 9.64
N GLY A 23 -9.53 0.17 10.05
CA GLY A 23 -9.50 0.55 11.47
C GLY A 23 -8.48 -0.23 12.29
N ALA A 24 -8.94 -0.77 13.41
CA ALA A 24 -8.09 -1.47 14.36
C ALA A 24 -7.54 -2.81 13.84
N ASP A 25 -8.04 -3.33 12.73
CA ASP A 25 -7.57 -4.58 12.15
C ASP A 25 -6.23 -4.44 11.43
N ILE A 26 -5.76 -3.22 11.20
CA ILE A 26 -4.47 -2.97 10.53
C ILE A 26 -3.31 -3.35 11.46
N ALA A 27 -2.43 -4.24 10.97
CA ALA A 27 -1.17 -4.56 11.66
C ALA A 27 -0.03 -3.66 11.18
N ASP A 28 0.07 -3.45 9.86
CA ASP A 28 1.12 -2.64 9.25
C ASP A 28 0.67 -2.05 7.93
N MET A 29 1.35 -0.98 7.50
CA MET A 29 1.15 -0.37 6.18
C MET A 29 2.50 -0.02 5.59
N TYR A 30 2.71 -0.33 4.32
CA TYR A 30 4.00 -0.16 3.64
C TYR A 30 3.85 0.55 2.30
N LEU A 31 4.85 1.36 1.99
CA LEU A 31 5.20 1.73 0.61
C LEU A 31 6.24 0.70 0.14
N PHE A 32 6.05 0.10 -1.03
CA PHE A 32 7.00 -0.87 -1.56
C PHE A 32 7.20 -0.65 -3.06
N GLY A 33 7.95 -1.55 -3.72
CA GLY A 33 8.23 -1.44 -5.13
C GLY A 33 9.28 -0.37 -5.44
N SER A 34 9.27 0.15 -6.66
CA SER A 34 10.33 1.05 -7.14
C SER A 34 10.47 2.33 -6.33
N TYR A 35 9.37 2.91 -5.85
CA TYR A 35 9.44 4.10 -4.99
C TYR A 35 10.11 3.83 -3.66
N ALA A 36 9.93 2.64 -3.09
CA ALA A 36 10.61 2.27 -1.84
C ALA A 36 12.11 2.05 -2.05
N ARG A 37 12.51 1.61 -3.25
CA ARG A 37 13.92 1.35 -3.61
C ARG A 37 14.62 2.56 -4.20
N ASN A 38 13.94 3.69 -4.37
CA ASN A 38 14.46 4.87 -5.09
C ASN A 38 14.85 4.56 -6.54
N GLU A 39 14.10 3.66 -7.18
CA GLU A 39 14.32 3.24 -8.57
C GLU A 39 13.18 3.65 -9.48
N GLU A 40 12.33 4.58 -9.03
CA GLU A 40 11.16 5.03 -9.76
C GLU A 40 11.50 5.78 -11.04
N THR A 41 10.63 5.61 -12.03
CA THR A 41 10.65 6.36 -13.28
C THR A 41 9.32 7.11 -13.42
N ASP A 42 9.18 7.91 -14.48
CA ASP A 42 7.93 8.63 -14.76
C ASP A 42 6.73 7.69 -14.96
N GLN A 43 7.00 6.42 -15.26
CA GLN A 43 5.96 5.43 -15.50
C GLN A 43 5.77 4.44 -14.35
N SER A 44 6.46 4.64 -13.23
CA SER A 44 6.33 3.77 -12.06
C SER A 44 5.02 4.02 -11.34
N ASP A 45 4.36 2.93 -10.92
CA ASP A 45 3.24 3.01 -10.00
C ASP A 45 3.74 3.21 -8.58
N ILE A 46 2.92 3.85 -7.75
CA ILE A 46 3.21 3.97 -6.33
C ILE A 46 2.48 2.84 -5.63
N ASP A 47 3.25 1.86 -5.15
CA ASP A 47 2.70 0.62 -4.59
C ASP A 47 2.59 0.69 -3.08
N TYR A 48 1.40 0.42 -2.56
CA TYR A 48 1.13 0.34 -1.12
C TYR A 48 0.56 -1.00 -0.74
N ALA A 49 0.88 -1.45 0.47
CA ALA A 49 0.30 -2.66 1.04
C ALA A 49 -0.12 -2.40 2.49
N ALA A 50 -1.31 -2.85 2.84
CA ALA A 50 -1.76 -2.90 4.23
C ALA A 50 -1.82 -4.37 4.64
N ILE A 51 -1.24 -4.68 5.79
CA ILE A 51 -1.29 -6.01 6.40
C ILE A 51 -2.42 -5.94 7.43
N VAL A 52 -3.47 -6.72 7.22
CA VAL A 52 -4.72 -6.54 7.96
C VAL A 52 -5.24 -7.89 8.48
N HIS A 53 -5.68 -7.91 9.72
CA HIS A 53 -6.34 -9.10 10.30
C HIS A 53 -7.70 -9.29 9.66
N GLY A 54 -7.99 -10.50 9.17
CA GLY A 54 -9.27 -10.85 8.57
C GLY A 54 -9.10 -11.82 7.41
N GLU A 55 -10.24 -12.20 6.83
CA GLU A 55 -10.27 -13.13 5.72
C GLU A 55 -10.12 -12.41 4.38
N ARG A 56 -9.37 -13.03 3.47
CA ARG A 56 -9.05 -12.42 2.17
C ARG A 56 -10.29 -11.93 1.40
N PRO A 57 -11.37 -12.70 1.24
CA PRO A 57 -12.51 -12.20 0.47
C PRO A 57 -13.13 -10.93 1.04
N GLU A 58 -13.26 -10.85 2.36
CA GLU A 58 -13.79 -9.67 3.03
C GLU A 58 -12.84 -8.48 2.88
N LEU A 59 -11.53 -8.70 3.09
CA LEU A 59 -10.54 -7.64 2.98
C LEU A 59 -10.48 -7.09 1.56
N GLN A 60 -10.56 -7.94 0.54
CA GLN A 60 -10.55 -7.52 -0.86
C GLN A 60 -11.81 -6.72 -1.21
N GLU A 61 -12.97 -7.10 -0.69
CA GLU A 61 -14.20 -6.35 -0.92
C GLU A 61 -14.09 -4.93 -0.34
N ARG A 62 -13.54 -4.80 0.85
CA ARG A 62 -13.34 -3.50 1.50
C ARG A 62 -12.27 -2.66 0.80
N LEU A 63 -11.31 -3.30 0.12
CA LEU A 63 -10.25 -2.61 -0.60
C LEU A 63 -10.79 -1.72 -1.72
N LYS A 64 -11.96 -2.01 -2.25
CA LYS A 64 -12.58 -1.20 -3.30
C LYS A 64 -12.72 0.27 -2.90
N LYS A 65 -12.98 0.54 -1.62
CA LYS A 65 -13.07 1.91 -1.10
C LYS A 65 -11.71 2.61 -1.13
N VAL A 66 -10.64 1.89 -0.81
CA VAL A 66 -9.28 2.43 -0.90
C VAL A 66 -8.90 2.67 -2.36
N TRP A 67 -9.27 1.79 -3.27
CA TRP A 67 -9.04 1.96 -4.70
C TRP A 67 -9.73 3.21 -5.25
N ASN A 68 -10.95 3.50 -4.81
CA ASN A 68 -11.65 4.71 -5.24
C ASN A 68 -10.90 5.97 -4.80
N ALA A 69 -10.44 6.01 -3.56
CA ALA A 69 -9.64 7.13 -3.05
C ALA A 69 -8.30 7.22 -3.78
N ALA A 70 -7.66 6.09 -4.06
CA ALA A 70 -6.39 6.04 -4.79
C ALA A 70 -6.54 6.59 -6.21
N ALA A 71 -7.65 6.30 -6.89
CA ALA A 71 -7.92 6.84 -8.21
C ALA A 71 -8.05 8.37 -8.19
N ASP A 72 -8.74 8.92 -7.20
CA ASP A 72 -8.89 10.37 -7.05
C ASP A 72 -7.54 11.04 -6.77
N ILE A 73 -6.73 10.45 -5.90
CA ILE A 73 -5.39 10.95 -5.59
C ILE A 73 -4.50 10.89 -6.83
N GLY A 74 -4.58 9.79 -7.58
CA GLY A 74 -3.82 9.62 -8.81
C GLY A 74 -4.13 10.68 -9.86
N LEU A 75 -5.40 11.03 -10.00
CA LEU A 75 -5.81 12.10 -10.90
C LEU A 75 -5.30 13.45 -10.44
N GLN A 76 -5.34 13.71 -9.15
CA GLN A 76 -4.89 14.98 -8.58
C GLN A 76 -3.40 15.23 -8.80
N TYR A 77 -2.56 14.19 -8.68
CA TYR A 77 -1.12 14.31 -8.75
C TYR A 77 -0.50 13.75 -10.05
N ASP A 78 -1.34 13.32 -10.99
CA ASP A 78 -0.91 12.74 -12.27
C ASP A 78 0.03 11.54 -12.07
N VAL A 79 -0.39 10.61 -11.22
CA VAL A 79 0.35 9.38 -10.91
C VAL A 79 -0.63 8.21 -10.82
N VAL A 80 -0.09 6.99 -10.83
CA VAL A 80 -0.89 5.79 -10.58
C VAL A 80 -0.60 5.31 -9.16
N VAL A 81 -1.63 5.22 -8.34
CA VAL A 81 -1.54 4.73 -6.96
C VAL A 81 -2.20 3.36 -6.90
N SER A 82 -1.44 2.36 -6.45
CA SER A 82 -1.85 0.95 -6.44
C SER A 82 -1.87 0.40 -5.01
N PRO A 83 -2.99 0.55 -4.28
CA PRO A 83 -3.10 -0.03 -2.95
C PRO A 83 -3.44 -1.51 -3.03
N THR A 84 -2.89 -2.29 -2.08
CA THR A 84 -3.19 -3.70 -1.93
C THR A 84 -3.44 -4.02 -0.47
N VAL A 85 -4.05 -5.18 -0.20
CA VAL A 85 -4.27 -5.68 1.17
C VAL A 85 -3.83 -7.13 1.24
N ILE A 86 -3.16 -7.48 2.33
CA ILE A 86 -2.66 -8.84 2.57
C ILE A 86 -3.16 -9.28 3.94
N PRO A 87 -3.83 -10.44 4.04
CA PRO A 87 -4.21 -10.98 5.34
C PRO A 87 -2.99 -11.19 6.24
N TYR A 88 -3.11 -10.77 7.50
CA TYR A 88 -2.01 -10.84 8.46
C TYR A 88 -1.42 -12.25 8.58
N ASP A 89 -2.27 -13.26 8.76
CA ASP A 89 -1.80 -14.64 8.94
C ASP A 89 -1.06 -15.14 7.70
N GLU A 90 -1.57 -14.81 6.51
CA GLU A 90 -0.92 -15.19 5.26
C GLU A 90 0.45 -14.51 5.13
N PHE A 91 0.54 -13.22 5.46
CA PHE A 91 1.79 -12.50 5.39
C PHE A 91 2.83 -13.08 6.37
N GLN A 92 2.43 -13.34 7.61
CA GLN A 92 3.33 -13.93 8.61
C GLN A 92 3.83 -15.31 8.18
N LYS A 93 2.96 -16.11 7.55
CA LYS A 93 3.31 -17.46 7.12
C LYS A 93 4.31 -17.47 5.96
N TYR A 94 4.17 -16.54 5.01
CA TYR A 94 4.91 -16.59 3.74
C TYR A 94 5.94 -15.49 3.54
N LYS A 95 6.08 -14.54 4.45
CA LYS A 95 6.93 -13.37 4.25
C LYS A 95 8.41 -13.68 4.03
N GLU A 96 8.88 -14.84 4.49
CA GLU A 96 10.26 -15.27 4.30
C GLU A 96 10.43 -16.21 3.12
N ILE A 97 9.33 -16.67 2.53
CA ILE A 97 9.32 -17.72 1.51
C ILE A 97 8.94 -17.16 0.14
N LEU A 98 7.82 -16.45 0.05
CA LEU A 98 7.31 -15.93 -1.21
C LEU A 98 8.02 -14.62 -1.55
N PRO A 99 8.63 -14.51 -2.75
CA PRO A 99 9.41 -13.32 -3.14
C PRO A 99 8.63 -12.01 -2.99
N TYR A 100 7.36 -11.98 -3.37
CA TYR A 100 6.53 -10.79 -3.29
C TYR A 100 6.40 -10.31 -1.83
N TYR A 101 6.05 -11.20 -0.91
CA TYR A 101 5.88 -10.85 0.50
C TYR A 101 7.22 -10.55 1.16
N ARG A 102 8.25 -11.29 0.77
CA ARG A 102 9.61 -11.06 1.27
C ARG A 102 10.10 -9.66 0.90
N ASN A 103 9.86 -9.23 -0.34
CA ASN A 103 10.26 -7.90 -0.79
C ASN A 103 9.56 -6.81 0.00
N ILE A 104 8.27 -6.96 0.27
CA ILE A 104 7.53 -6.01 1.11
C ILE A 104 8.14 -5.95 2.51
N SER A 105 8.44 -7.11 3.10
CA SER A 105 8.99 -7.21 4.45
C SER A 105 10.37 -6.58 4.58
N ILE A 106 11.24 -6.75 3.58
CA ILE A 106 12.63 -6.30 3.61
C ILE A 106 12.79 -4.87 3.09
N GLU A 107 12.15 -4.55 1.97
CA GLU A 107 12.34 -3.28 1.26
C GLU A 107 11.25 -2.26 1.54
N GLY A 108 10.11 -2.68 2.07
CA GLY A 108 8.98 -1.81 2.32
C GLY A 108 9.29 -0.76 3.38
N LYS A 109 8.76 0.44 3.16
CA LYS A 109 8.87 1.54 4.12
C LYS A 109 7.52 1.74 4.79
N HIS A 110 7.50 1.80 6.11
CA HIS A 110 6.27 2.04 6.85
C HIS A 110 5.67 3.39 6.50
N ILE A 111 4.35 3.45 6.39
CA ILE A 111 3.60 4.68 6.21
C ILE A 111 2.61 4.85 7.36
N GLY A 112 2.19 6.10 7.59
CA GLY A 112 1.23 6.43 8.65
C GLY A 112 1.86 6.50 10.01
#